data_b55882c4f8c73345329cb458db1e9a6d
#
_entry.id   b55882c4f8c73345329cb458db1e9a6d
#
_cell.length_a   1.000
_cell.length_b   1.000
_cell.length_c   1.000
_cell.angle_alpha   90.00
_cell.angle_beta   90.00
_cell.angle_gamma   90.00
#
_symmetry.space_group_name_H-M   'P 1'
#
loop_
_entity.id
_entity.type
_entity.pdbx_description
1 polymer ?
#
loop_
_entity_poly.entity_id
_entity_poly.type
_entity_poly.pdbx_seq_one_letter_code
_entity_poly.pdbx_strand_id
1 'polypeptide(L)'
;MTQGERVLEIRKTLGLTMDKFGEKLGVQKSAISKIEKDRVNLSDQMVKLICREYNVNYDWLMDGEGEMFSDLPQTVLDELCSQYELDDLDRFIVELYVGLPKDVRDGIKARAKDLIQKREVSEGGKNIE
;
A
#
# COMPACT_ATOMS: atom_id res chain seq x y z
N MET A 1 -1.13 -22.40 4.40
CA MET A 1 0.07 -21.53 4.40
C MET A 1 0.59 -21.31 5.81
N THR A 2 1.89 -21.44 5.98
CA THR A 2 2.55 -21.04 7.22
C THR A 2 2.75 -19.53 7.25
N GLN A 3 3.14 -18.99 8.41
CA GLN A 3 3.46 -17.56 8.52
C GLN A 3 4.64 -17.19 7.60
N GLY A 4 5.65 -18.04 7.53
CA GLY A 4 6.79 -17.83 6.62
C GLY A 4 6.39 -17.80 5.16
N GLU A 5 5.50 -18.70 4.76
CA GLU A 5 4.96 -18.71 3.39
C GLU A 5 4.15 -17.45 3.10
N ARG A 6 3.41 -16.93 4.08
CA ARG A 6 2.69 -15.67 3.93
C ARG A 6 3.65 -14.49 3.77
N VAL A 7 4.75 -14.46 4.50
CA VAL A 7 5.79 -13.43 4.32
C VAL A 7 6.36 -13.48 2.90
N LEU A 8 6.65 -14.68 2.41
CA LEU A 8 7.11 -14.87 1.03
C LEU A 8 6.10 -14.34 0.02
N GLU A 9 4.82 -14.62 0.25
CA GLU A 9 3.74 -14.16 -0.61
C GLU A 9 3.64 -12.64 -0.66
N ILE A 10 3.77 -11.98 0.51
CA ILE A 10 3.82 -10.52 0.60
C ILE A 10 4.95 -9.98 -0.27
N ARG A 11 6.14 -10.53 -0.08
CA ARG A 11 7.34 -10.07 -0.79
C ARG A 11 7.18 -10.20 -2.30
N LYS A 12 6.69 -11.34 -2.75
CA LYS A 12 6.45 -11.59 -4.19
C LYS A 12 5.39 -10.66 -4.76
N THR A 13 4.32 -10.45 -4.03
CA THR A 13 3.24 -9.55 -4.45
C THR A 13 3.74 -8.12 -4.62
N LEU A 14 4.65 -7.69 -3.74
CA LEU A 14 5.27 -6.37 -3.82
C LEU A 14 6.39 -6.29 -4.87
N GLY A 15 6.82 -7.43 -5.42
CA GLY A 15 7.89 -7.48 -6.41
C GLY A 15 9.27 -7.15 -5.84
N LEU A 16 9.48 -7.42 -4.55
CA LEU A 16 10.73 -7.08 -3.86
C LEU A 16 11.65 -8.28 -3.73
N THR A 17 12.96 -8.02 -3.78
CA THR A 17 13.97 -9.01 -3.43
C THR A 17 14.03 -9.15 -1.91
N MET A 18 14.65 -10.23 -1.43
CA MET A 18 14.86 -10.43 0.01
C MET A 18 15.68 -9.28 0.62
N ASP A 19 16.70 -8.80 -0.12
CA ASP A 19 17.52 -7.67 0.31
C ASP A 19 16.71 -6.41 0.52
N LYS A 20 15.90 -6.04 -0.47
CA LYS A 20 15.08 -4.83 -0.42
C LYS A 20 13.97 -4.93 0.62
N PHE A 21 13.35 -6.10 0.71
CA PHE A 21 12.31 -6.34 1.71
C PHE A 21 12.87 -6.20 3.13
N GLY A 22 14.03 -6.82 3.38
CA GLY A 22 14.70 -6.75 4.67
C GLY A 22 15.26 -5.39 5.00
N GLU A 23 15.77 -4.66 4.01
CA GLU A 23 16.32 -3.31 4.18
C GLU A 23 15.30 -2.36 4.83
N LYS A 24 14.08 -2.37 4.35
CA LYS A 24 13.00 -1.53 4.88
C LYS A 24 12.64 -1.93 6.32
N LEU A 25 12.83 -3.20 6.67
CA LEU A 25 12.56 -3.72 8.00
C LEU A 25 13.77 -3.62 8.94
N GLY A 26 14.92 -3.20 8.42
CA GLY A 26 16.15 -3.10 9.21
C GLY A 26 16.82 -4.44 9.47
N VAL A 27 16.56 -5.45 8.65
CA VAL A 27 17.16 -6.79 8.80
C VAL A 27 17.84 -7.23 7.50
N GLN A 28 18.75 -8.20 7.62
CA GLN A 28 19.50 -8.71 6.49
C GLN A 28 18.71 -9.77 5.71
N LYS A 29 19.12 -9.99 4.47
CA LYS A 29 18.58 -11.02 3.59
C LYS A 29 18.51 -12.39 4.27
N SER A 30 19.55 -12.77 5.03
CA SER A 30 19.58 -14.06 5.70
C SER A 30 18.45 -14.23 6.71
N ALA A 31 18.07 -13.16 7.40
CA ALA A 31 16.95 -13.19 8.34
C ALA A 31 15.63 -13.41 7.60
N ILE A 32 15.43 -12.73 6.48
CA ILE A 32 14.23 -12.91 5.65
C ILE A 32 14.15 -14.33 5.11
N SER A 33 15.28 -14.87 4.62
CA SER A 33 15.33 -16.25 4.11
C SER A 33 14.91 -17.25 5.17
N LYS A 34 15.40 -17.10 6.40
CA LYS A 34 15.05 -18.00 7.52
C LYS A 34 13.57 -17.92 7.87
N ILE A 35 13.00 -16.72 7.86
CA ILE A 35 11.58 -16.50 8.13
C ILE A 35 10.74 -17.20 7.06
N GLU A 36 11.05 -16.96 5.79
CA GLU A 36 10.27 -17.51 4.66
C GLU A 36 10.31 -19.04 4.61
N LYS A 37 11.38 -19.64 5.10
CA LYS A 37 11.55 -21.10 5.15
C LYS A 37 11.08 -21.72 6.45
N ASP A 38 10.46 -20.95 7.33
CA ASP A 38 9.98 -21.38 8.64
C ASP A 38 11.08 -21.95 9.55
N ARG A 39 12.32 -21.53 9.33
CA ARG A 39 13.45 -21.96 10.19
C ARG A 39 13.51 -21.21 11.50
N VAL A 40 12.91 -20.04 11.56
CA VAL A 40 12.74 -19.25 12.77
C VAL A 40 11.29 -18.80 12.85
N ASN A 41 10.79 -18.67 14.08
CA ASN A 41 9.46 -18.15 14.31
C ASN A 41 9.44 -16.64 14.07
N LEU A 42 8.32 -16.16 13.53
CA LEU A 42 8.09 -14.74 13.33
C LEU A 42 7.77 -14.11 14.69
N SER A 43 8.64 -13.21 15.16
CA SER A 43 8.43 -12.53 16.44
C SER A 43 7.29 -11.52 16.33
N ASP A 44 6.64 -11.20 17.46
CA ASP A 44 5.59 -10.19 17.53
C ASP A 44 6.08 -8.84 17.00
N GLN A 45 7.32 -8.49 17.36
CA GLN A 45 7.93 -7.24 16.92
C GLN A 45 8.09 -7.21 15.40
N MET A 46 8.52 -8.31 14.80
CA MET A 46 8.66 -8.41 13.34
C MET A 46 7.30 -8.39 12.65
N VAL A 47 6.29 -9.06 13.21
CA VAL A 47 4.92 -9.01 12.69
C VAL A 47 4.41 -7.57 12.63
N LYS A 48 4.54 -6.84 13.73
CA LYS A 48 4.11 -5.44 13.81
C LYS A 48 4.86 -4.56 12.82
N LEU A 49 6.15 -4.81 12.66
CA LEU A 49 6.99 -4.06 11.75
C LEU A 49 6.59 -4.29 10.29
N ILE A 50 6.37 -5.54 9.90
CA ILE A 50 5.89 -5.89 8.55
C ILE A 50 4.53 -5.24 8.27
N CYS A 51 3.61 -5.34 9.22
CA CYS A 51 2.27 -4.76 9.07
C CYS A 51 2.34 -3.25 8.91
N ARG A 52 3.20 -2.59 9.66
CA ARG A 52 3.35 -1.13 9.60
C ARG A 52 4.04 -0.67 8.32
N GLU A 53 5.17 -1.30 7.96
CA GLU A 53 5.98 -0.84 6.82
C GLU A 53 5.36 -1.16 5.47
N TYR A 54 4.62 -2.27 5.38
CA TYR A 54 4.05 -2.73 4.12
C TYR A 54 2.53 -2.70 4.10
N ASN A 55 1.91 -2.14 5.12
CA ASN A 55 0.46 -2.04 5.24
C ASN A 55 -0.25 -3.39 5.11
N VAL A 56 0.33 -4.42 5.73
CA VAL A 56 -0.19 -5.77 5.74
C VAL A 56 -1.24 -5.92 6.84
N ASN A 57 -2.31 -6.64 6.53
CA ASN A 57 -3.34 -6.97 7.50
C ASN A 57 -2.79 -7.97 8.52
N TYR A 58 -2.81 -7.60 9.79
CA TYR A 58 -2.32 -8.42 10.89
C TYR A 58 -2.98 -9.80 10.93
N ASP A 59 -4.30 -9.86 10.81
CA ASP A 59 -5.04 -11.12 10.87
C ASP A 59 -4.68 -12.03 9.70
N TRP A 60 -4.45 -11.47 8.52
CA TRP A 60 -4.01 -12.26 7.38
C TRP A 60 -2.61 -12.83 7.59
N LEU A 61 -1.67 -12.04 8.09
CA LEU A 61 -0.31 -12.51 8.32
C LEU A 61 -0.26 -13.60 9.39
N MET A 62 -1.01 -13.42 10.48
CA MET A 62 -1.01 -14.37 11.59
C MET A 62 -1.81 -15.64 11.30
N ASP A 63 -3.01 -15.51 10.76
CA ASP A 63 -3.97 -16.60 10.65
C ASP A 63 -4.46 -16.87 9.23
N GLY A 64 -4.09 -16.06 8.27
CA GLY A 64 -4.55 -16.18 6.89
C GLY A 64 -5.98 -15.67 6.69
N GLU A 65 -6.50 -14.89 7.61
CA GLU A 65 -7.86 -14.37 7.54
C GLU A 65 -7.91 -12.99 6.89
N GLY A 66 -8.89 -12.79 6.01
CA GLY A 66 -9.11 -11.51 5.34
C GLY A 66 -8.16 -11.28 4.17
N GLU A 67 -7.99 -10.04 3.80
CA GLU A 67 -7.13 -9.63 2.69
C GLU A 67 -5.68 -9.44 3.16
N MET A 68 -4.73 -9.66 2.25
CA MET A 68 -3.30 -9.52 2.53
C MET A 68 -2.94 -8.13 3.00
N PHE A 69 -3.45 -7.11 2.33
CA PHE A 69 -3.17 -5.71 2.66
C PHE A 69 -4.36 -5.06 3.33
N SER A 70 -4.07 -4.26 4.36
CA SER A 70 -5.09 -3.46 5.04
C SER A 70 -5.56 -2.33 4.15
N ASP A 71 -6.75 -1.81 4.44
CA ASP A 71 -7.20 -0.55 3.90
C ASP A 71 -6.27 0.57 4.38
N LEU A 72 -6.40 1.74 3.78
CA LEU A 72 -5.62 2.91 4.18
C LEU A 72 -5.72 3.13 5.70
N PRO A 73 -4.60 3.24 6.44
CA PRO A 73 -4.64 3.39 7.89
C PRO A 73 -5.49 4.60 8.31
N GLN A 74 -6.34 4.41 9.30
CA GLN A 74 -7.24 5.47 9.78
C GLN A 74 -6.46 6.69 10.28
N THR A 75 -5.31 6.47 10.91
CA THR A 75 -4.45 7.56 11.37
C THR A 75 -3.98 8.45 10.23
N VAL A 76 -3.63 7.87 9.09
CA VAL A 76 -3.21 8.60 7.88
C VAL A 76 -4.39 9.39 7.32
N LEU A 77 -5.57 8.77 7.27
CA LEU A 77 -6.80 9.43 6.82
C LEU A 77 -7.17 10.59 7.74
N ASP A 78 -7.09 10.40 9.05
CA ASP A 78 -7.41 11.43 10.04
C ASP A 78 -6.48 12.63 9.85
N GLU A 79 -5.18 12.38 9.69
CA GLU A 79 -4.20 13.42 9.49
C GLU A 79 -4.44 14.18 8.18
N LEU A 80 -4.70 13.45 7.09
CA LEU A 80 -4.99 14.04 5.78
C LEU A 80 -6.23 14.92 5.85
N CYS A 81 -7.32 14.41 6.41
CA CYS A 81 -8.58 15.14 6.53
C CYS A 81 -8.45 16.39 7.38
N SER A 82 -7.69 16.29 8.48
CA SER A 82 -7.44 17.44 9.36
C SER A 82 -6.59 18.51 8.67
N GLN A 83 -5.53 18.09 7.99
CA GLN A 83 -4.58 19.01 7.35
C GLN A 83 -5.20 19.78 6.20
N TYR A 84 -6.08 19.16 5.43
CA TYR A 84 -6.70 19.75 4.24
C TYR A 84 -8.18 20.09 4.42
N GLU A 85 -8.67 20.05 5.66
CA GLU A 85 -10.06 20.36 5.98
C GLU A 85 -11.07 19.58 5.14
N LEU A 86 -10.82 18.29 4.98
CA LEU A 86 -11.69 17.39 4.24
C LEU A 86 -12.87 16.93 5.10
N ASP A 87 -14.06 16.89 4.49
CA ASP A 87 -15.25 16.39 5.17
C ASP A 87 -15.39 14.86 5.04
N ASP A 88 -16.47 14.31 5.59
CA ASP A 88 -16.72 12.87 5.59
C ASP A 88 -16.88 12.30 4.17
N LEU A 89 -17.47 13.06 3.27
CA LEU A 89 -17.62 12.65 1.88
C LEU A 89 -16.27 12.59 1.19
N ASP A 90 -15.43 13.59 1.41
CA ASP A 90 -14.05 13.61 0.89
C ASP A 90 -13.27 12.39 1.37
N ARG A 91 -13.39 12.09 2.68
CA ARG A 91 -12.75 10.92 3.28
C ARG A 91 -13.21 9.63 2.61
N PHE A 92 -14.51 9.49 2.40
CA PHE A 92 -15.08 8.33 1.71
C PHE A 92 -14.54 8.19 0.30
N ILE A 93 -14.43 9.29 -0.44
CA ILE A 93 -13.89 9.29 -1.81
C ILE A 93 -12.44 8.81 -1.83
N VAL A 94 -11.62 9.25 -0.88
CA VAL A 94 -10.22 8.79 -0.76
C VAL A 94 -10.18 7.29 -0.49
N GLU A 95 -10.97 6.80 0.45
CA GLU A 95 -11.05 5.38 0.78
C GLU A 95 -11.51 4.56 -0.43
N LEU A 96 -12.51 5.06 -1.14
CA LEU A 96 -13.05 4.40 -2.33
C LEU A 96 -11.99 4.26 -3.40
N TYR A 97 -11.25 5.32 -3.70
CA TYR A 97 -10.20 5.30 -4.71
C TYR A 97 -9.08 4.32 -4.35
N VAL A 98 -8.59 4.38 -3.12
CA VAL A 98 -7.53 3.49 -2.65
C VAL A 98 -7.94 2.02 -2.71
N GLY A 99 -9.22 1.74 -2.44
CA GLY A 99 -9.76 0.38 -2.48
C GLY A 99 -10.04 -0.18 -3.87
N LEU A 100 -9.94 0.64 -4.92
CA LEU A 100 -10.20 0.18 -6.29
C LEU A 100 -9.07 -0.74 -6.78
N PRO A 101 -9.40 -1.75 -7.61
CA PRO A 101 -8.38 -2.54 -8.30
C PRO A 101 -7.47 -1.66 -9.15
N LYS A 102 -6.23 -2.09 -9.31
CA LYS A 102 -5.21 -1.31 -10.03
C LYS A 102 -5.64 -0.96 -11.46
N ASP A 103 -6.23 -1.91 -12.17
CA ASP A 103 -6.69 -1.69 -13.56
C ASP A 103 -7.77 -0.62 -13.65
N VAL A 104 -8.67 -0.58 -12.67
CA VAL A 104 -9.71 0.46 -12.59
C VAL A 104 -9.07 1.82 -12.30
N ARG A 105 -8.13 1.88 -11.36
CA ARG A 105 -7.38 3.12 -11.07
C ARG A 105 -6.60 3.61 -12.28
N ASP A 106 -5.97 2.70 -13.02
CA ASP A 106 -5.23 3.03 -14.24
C ASP A 106 -6.15 3.65 -15.31
N GLY A 107 -7.38 3.13 -15.43
CA GLY A 107 -8.38 3.70 -16.32
C GLY A 107 -8.78 5.12 -15.94
N ILE A 108 -8.98 5.36 -14.65
CA ILE A 108 -9.27 6.69 -14.11
C ILE A 108 -8.11 7.65 -14.38
N LYS A 109 -6.88 7.20 -14.15
CA LYS A 109 -5.68 8.00 -14.44
C LYS A 109 -5.56 8.37 -15.91
N ALA A 110 -5.84 7.43 -16.79
CA ALA A 110 -5.79 7.68 -18.23
C ALA A 110 -6.80 8.76 -18.62
N ARG A 111 -8.02 8.69 -18.08
CA ARG A 111 -9.05 9.69 -18.31
C ARG A 111 -8.66 11.06 -17.74
N ALA A 112 -8.10 11.06 -16.53
CA ALA A 112 -7.64 12.30 -15.90
C ALA A 112 -6.54 12.97 -16.72
N LYS A 113 -5.57 12.19 -17.22
CA LYS A 113 -4.50 12.71 -18.08
C LYS A 113 -5.05 13.33 -19.35
N ASP A 114 -6.03 12.69 -19.99
CA ASP A 114 -6.68 13.20 -21.17
C ASP A 114 -7.37 14.55 -20.90
N LEU A 115 -8.08 14.65 -19.79
CA LEU A 115 -8.77 15.87 -19.39
C LEU A 115 -7.79 17.00 -19.04
N ILE A 116 -6.71 16.68 -18.35
CA ILE A 116 -5.66 17.65 -18.01
C ILE A 116 -5.03 18.20 -19.29
N GLN A 117 -4.72 17.33 -20.24
CA GLN A 117 -4.10 17.70 -21.50
C GLN A 117 -5.02 18.64 -22.29
N LYS A 118 -6.31 18.34 -22.36
CA LYS A 118 -7.32 19.18 -23.03
C LYS A 118 -7.45 20.53 -22.33
N ARG A 119 -7.42 20.52 -20.98
CA ARG A 119 -7.49 21.73 -20.17
C ARG A 119 -6.28 22.63 -20.42
N GLU A 120 -5.06 22.06 -20.46
CA GLU A 120 -3.82 22.81 -20.72
C GLU A 120 -3.84 23.48 -22.08
N VAL A 121 -4.33 22.79 -23.11
CA VAL A 121 -4.47 23.35 -24.46
C VAL A 121 -5.47 24.53 -24.46
N SER A 122 -6.59 24.37 -23.75
CA SER A 122 -7.61 25.42 -23.63
C SER A 122 -7.08 26.63 -22.83
N GLU A 123 -6.41 26.39 -21.73
CA GLU A 123 -5.83 27.44 -20.86
C GLU A 123 -4.65 28.15 -21.56
N GLY A 124 -3.86 27.39 -22.33
CA GLY A 124 -2.79 27.98 -23.14
C GLY A 124 -3.30 29.00 -24.13
N GLY A 125 -4.51 28.81 -24.68
CA GLY A 125 -5.19 29.78 -25.53
C GLY A 125 -5.71 31.00 -24.78
N LYS A 126 -6.03 30.84 -23.48
CA LYS A 126 -6.55 31.93 -22.66
C LYS A 126 -5.44 32.78 -22.01
N ASN A 127 -4.27 32.20 -21.77
CA ASN A 127 -3.16 32.85 -21.08
C ASN A 127 -2.30 33.71 -21.98
N ILE A 128 -2.75 34.00 -23.18
CA ILE A 128 -2.07 34.88 -24.12
C ILE A 128 -2.38 36.36 -23.82
N GLU A 129 -3.15 36.61 -22.83
CA GLU A 129 -3.48 37.97 -22.40
C GLU A 129 -2.26 38.69 -21.85
#